data_a78d8b95d46abc56b384f95d9067e796
#
_entry.id   a78d8b95d46abc56b384f95d9067e796
#
_cell.length_a   1.000
_cell.length_b   1.000
_cell.length_c   1.000
_cell.angle_alpha   90.00
_cell.angle_beta   90.00
_cell.angle_gamma   90.00
#
_symmetry.space_group_name_H-M   'P 1'
#
loop_
_entity.id
_entity.type
_entity.pdbx_description
1 polymer ?
#
loop_
_entity_poly.entity_id
_entity_poly.type
_entity_poly.pdbx_seq_one_letter_code
_entity_poly.pdbx_strand_id
1 'polypeptide(L)'
;MAAKNCKEICDTLKNKYNFKLKGDGPVAFHLGCDYYKDPDGTLAGGPKKYIGRMTTWYKDTYHEEPKHYKTPLEHNDHPEIDTTDFVDQTGIQHFMTMIGQLQWLVALGRFEILVHVMTMSRFRIAPRKGHIDRAKRIYGYIAATRNYAVRYRTEEPDYSHLPDLKYDLSSSVYGEVEEQIPKDMPEPLGKPVVHT
;
A
#
# COMPACT_ATOMS: atom_id res chain seq x y z
N MET A 1 13.98 -26.39 -3.24
CA MET A 1 14.49 -26.46 -4.63
C MET A 1 14.79 -25.08 -5.24
N ALA A 2 13.97 -24.05 -5.04
CA ALA A 2 14.19 -22.74 -5.67
C ALA A 2 15.53 -22.04 -5.34
N ALA A 3 16.06 -22.17 -4.13
CA ALA A 3 17.27 -21.46 -3.72
C ALA A 3 18.59 -21.95 -4.35
N LYS A 4 18.70 -23.23 -4.71
CA LYS A 4 19.90 -23.77 -5.41
C LYS A 4 19.94 -23.29 -6.86
N ASN A 5 18.81 -23.24 -7.54
CA ASN A 5 18.74 -22.83 -8.94
C ASN A 5 18.99 -21.32 -9.12
N CYS A 6 18.61 -20.47 -8.16
CA CYS A 6 18.83 -19.03 -8.26
C CYS A 6 20.32 -18.65 -8.33
N LYS A 7 21.15 -19.26 -7.48
CA LYS A 7 22.60 -19.00 -7.46
C LYS A 7 23.25 -19.46 -8.76
N GLU A 8 22.92 -20.65 -9.23
CA GLU A 8 23.42 -21.21 -10.49
C GLU A 8 23.02 -20.35 -11.70
N ILE A 9 21.79 -19.84 -11.75
CA ILE A 9 21.34 -18.90 -12.79
C ILE A 9 22.13 -17.59 -12.72
N CYS A 10 22.29 -17.02 -11.53
CA CYS A 10 23.08 -15.80 -11.35
C CYS A 10 24.53 -15.99 -11.77
N ASP A 11 25.16 -17.10 -11.40
CA ASP A 11 26.55 -17.42 -11.77
C ASP A 11 26.66 -17.64 -13.29
N THR A 12 25.68 -18.29 -13.91
CA THR A 12 25.65 -18.46 -15.37
C THR A 12 25.51 -17.13 -16.10
N LEU A 13 24.62 -16.25 -15.62
CA LEU A 13 24.44 -14.90 -16.20
C LEU A 13 25.71 -14.05 -16.07
N LYS A 14 26.39 -14.12 -14.93
CA LYS A 14 27.64 -13.39 -14.70
C LYS A 14 28.80 -13.96 -15.55
N ASN A 15 29.02 -15.27 -15.48
CA ASN A 15 30.24 -15.89 -16.01
C ASN A 15 30.14 -16.22 -17.49
N LYS A 16 28.98 -16.67 -17.97
CA LYS A 16 28.75 -17.06 -19.38
C LYS A 16 28.33 -15.92 -20.26
N TYR A 17 27.46 -15.04 -19.75
CA TYR A 17 26.85 -13.95 -20.52
C TYR A 17 27.39 -12.56 -20.14
N ASN A 18 28.35 -12.47 -19.23
CA ASN A 18 28.96 -11.24 -18.73
C ASN A 18 27.92 -10.17 -18.30
N PHE A 19 26.79 -10.62 -17.74
CA PHE A 19 25.69 -9.76 -17.34
C PHE A 19 26.00 -9.13 -15.97
N LYS A 20 25.99 -7.80 -15.88
CA LYS A 20 26.24 -7.08 -14.62
C LYS A 20 24.98 -7.12 -13.76
N LEU A 21 24.82 -8.13 -12.94
CA LEU A 21 23.77 -8.18 -11.92
C LEU A 21 24.07 -7.17 -10.81
N LYS A 22 23.09 -6.34 -10.49
CA LYS A 22 23.13 -5.44 -9.32
C LYS A 22 22.31 -6.07 -8.20
N GLY A 23 22.96 -6.41 -7.07
CA GLY A 23 22.29 -6.95 -5.89
C GLY A 23 22.00 -8.44 -6.00
N ASP A 24 22.98 -9.27 -5.65
CA ASP A 24 22.81 -10.69 -5.39
C ASP A 24 22.82 -10.90 -3.87
N GLY A 25 21.81 -11.57 -3.36
CA GLY A 25 21.67 -11.86 -1.93
C GLY A 25 20.27 -11.53 -1.37
N PRO A 26 20.11 -11.52 -0.05
CA PRO A 26 18.84 -11.19 0.58
C PRO A 26 18.35 -9.79 0.17
N VAL A 27 17.10 -9.70 -0.25
CA VAL A 27 16.48 -8.42 -0.61
C VAL A 27 16.32 -7.59 0.66
N ALA A 28 17.06 -6.47 0.76
CA ALA A 28 16.92 -5.49 1.82
C ALA A 28 16.15 -4.23 1.38
N PHE A 29 16.18 -3.93 0.08
CA PHE A 29 15.49 -2.78 -0.50
C PHE A 29 15.13 -3.05 -1.96
N HIS A 30 13.86 -2.80 -2.34
CA HIS A 30 13.43 -2.93 -3.72
C HIS A 30 12.26 -1.96 -3.99
N LEU A 31 12.35 -1.20 -5.09
CA LEU A 31 11.32 -0.28 -5.59
C LEU A 31 10.74 0.71 -4.54
N GLY A 32 11.51 1.07 -3.55
CA GLY A 32 11.06 1.99 -2.50
C GLY A 32 10.62 1.31 -1.21
N CYS A 33 10.56 -0.01 -1.18
CA CYS A 33 10.20 -0.82 -0.03
C CYS A 33 11.45 -1.35 0.67
N ASP A 34 11.52 -1.19 1.98
CA ASP A 34 12.54 -1.78 2.84
C ASP A 34 12.05 -3.16 3.30
N TYR A 35 12.86 -4.22 3.12
CA TYR A 35 12.55 -5.58 3.56
C TYR A 35 13.43 -5.97 4.73
N TYR A 36 12.86 -6.57 5.74
CA TYR A 36 13.56 -7.05 6.92
C TYR A 36 12.83 -8.25 7.54
N LYS A 37 13.50 -8.94 8.45
CA LYS A 37 12.87 -10.00 9.25
C LYS A 37 12.63 -9.50 10.66
N ASP A 38 11.46 -9.73 11.18
CA ASP A 38 11.13 -9.55 12.59
C ASP A 38 11.92 -10.60 13.44
N PRO A 39 12.03 -10.43 14.77
CA PRO A 39 12.75 -11.38 15.63
C PRO A 39 12.24 -12.82 15.58
N ASP A 40 10.96 -13.03 15.26
CA ASP A 40 10.33 -14.33 15.05
C ASP A 40 10.63 -14.96 13.67
N GLY A 41 11.38 -14.27 12.81
CA GLY A 41 11.71 -14.70 11.45
C GLY A 41 10.69 -14.29 10.39
N THR A 42 9.56 -13.68 10.74
CA THR A 42 8.53 -13.19 9.82
C THR A 42 9.12 -12.13 8.89
N LEU A 43 8.93 -12.31 7.59
CA LEU A 43 9.32 -11.31 6.59
C LEU A 43 8.39 -10.10 6.68
N ALA A 44 8.96 -8.91 6.77
CA ALA A 44 8.23 -7.66 6.74
C ALA A 44 8.74 -6.73 5.64
N GLY A 45 7.82 -5.99 5.03
CA GLY A 45 8.15 -5.00 4.01
C GLY A 45 7.40 -3.70 4.24
N GLY A 46 8.10 -2.56 4.19
CA GLY A 46 7.49 -1.25 4.39
C GLY A 46 8.28 -0.11 3.77
N PRO A 47 7.61 1.00 3.41
CA PRO A 47 8.21 2.10 2.65
C PRO A 47 8.88 3.16 3.53
N LYS A 48 9.56 2.77 4.62
CA LYS A 48 10.12 3.70 5.62
C LYS A 48 11.07 4.73 5.01
N LYS A 49 11.99 4.32 4.13
CA LYS A 49 12.92 5.24 3.47
C LYS A 49 12.21 6.13 2.46
N TYR A 50 11.19 5.61 1.78
CA TYR A 50 10.39 6.40 0.85
C TYR A 50 9.62 7.50 1.60
N ILE A 51 8.99 7.18 2.73
CA ILE A 51 8.32 8.15 3.59
C ILE A 51 9.31 9.23 4.07
N GLY A 52 10.54 8.85 4.42
CA GLY A 52 11.59 9.82 4.75
C GLY A 52 11.83 10.85 3.64
N ARG A 53 11.95 10.39 2.38
CA ARG A 53 12.10 11.29 1.22
C ARG A 53 10.88 12.19 1.00
N MET A 54 9.68 11.66 1.15
CA MET A 54 8.44 12.44 1.09
C MET A 54 8.41 13.54 2.16
N THR A 55 8.80 13.22 3.39
CA THR A 55 8.86 14.16 4.50
C THR A 55 9.89 15.27 4.24
N THR A 56 11.07 14.92 3.68
CA THR A 56 12.08 15.92 3.28
C THR A 56 11.51 16.86 2.22
N TRP A 57 10.92 16.32 1.15
CA TRP A 57 10.28 17.15 0.12
C TRP A 57 9.20 18.08 0.70
N TYR A 58 8.39 17.59 1.65
CA TYR A 58 7.36 18.39 2.32
C TYR A 58 7.98 19.59 3.07
N LYS A 59 9.05 19.33 3.85
CA LYS A 59 9.78 20.38 4.58
C LYS A 59 10.38 21.44 3.65
N ASP A 60 11.00 21.00 2.56
CA ASP A 60 11.62 21.90 1.59
C ASP A 60 10.57 22.75 0.86
N THR A 61 9.36 22.21 0.64
CA THR A 61 8.28 22.88 -0.07
C THR A 61 7.48 23.82 0.81
N TYR A 62 7.17 23.41 2.04
CA TYR A 62 6.27 24.17 2.93
C TYR A 62 6.99 24.86 4.09
N HIS A 63 8.30 24.63 4.25
CA HIS A 63 9.14 25.17 5.34
C HIS A 63 8.62 24.86 6.74
N GLU A 64 7.89 23.73 6.87
CA GLU A 64 7.31 23.25 8.12
C GLU A 64 7.39 21.72 8.23
N GLU A 65 7.33 21.19 9.45
CA GLU A 65 7.21 19.77 9.69
C GLU A 65 5.76 19.30 9.48
N PRO A 66 5.52 18.10 8.91
CA PRO A 66 4.18 17.54 8.87
C PRO A 66 3.62 17.36 10.28
N LYS A 67 2.45 17.92 10.56
CA LYS A 67 1.77 17.73 11.85
C LYS A 67 1.33 16.28 11.99
N HIS A 68 1.54 15.70 13.17
CA HIS A 68 1.16 14.31 13.41
C HIS A 68 -0.35 14.15 13.61
N TYR A 69 -0.95 13.22 12.88
CA TYR A 69 -2.37 12.87 12.98
C TYR A 69 -2.54 11.38 13.23
N LYS A 70 -3.62 11.03 13.93
CA LYS A 70 -3.99 9.62 14.20
C LYS A 70 -4.81 9.00 13.06
N THR A 71 -5.44 9.82 12.23
CA THR A 71 -6.28 9.40 11.09
C THR A 71 -5.90 10.18 9.84
N PRO A 72 -5.99 9.56 8.65
CA PRO A 72 -5.64 10.22 7.38
C PRO A 72 -6.51 11.44 7.09
N LEU A 73 -7.83 11.31 7.27
CA LEU A 73 -8.81 12.41 7.18
C LEU A 73 -9.67 12.43 8.45
N GLU A 74 -10.48 13.44 8.60
CA GLU A 74 -11.46 13.54 9.69
C GLU A 74 -12.65 12.62 9.44
N HIS A 75 -13.36 12.28 10.50
CA HIS A 75 -14.61 11.55 10.38
C HIS A 75 -15.65 12.44 9.67
N ASN A 76 -16.38 11.89 8.72
CA ASN A 76 -17.35 12.62 7.90
C ASN A 76 -16.76 13.83 7.15
N ASP A 77 -15.51 13.77 6.73
CA ASP A 77 -14.92 14.78 5.88
C ASP A 77 -15.47 14.66 4.44
N HIS A 78 -15.95 15.78 3.91
CA HIS A 78 -16.56 15.90 2.60
C HIS A 78 -15.78 16.86 1.70
N PRO A 79 -14.69 16.39 1.07
CA PRO A 79 -13.85 17.25 0.21
C PRO A 79 -14.62 17.85 -0.97
N GLU A 80 -15.69 17.18 -1.43
CA GLU A 80 -16.53 17.60 -2.56
C GLU A 80 -17.33 18.88 -2.32
N ILE A 81 -17.60 19.22 -1.05
CA ILE A 81 -18.31 20.44 -0.68
C ILE A 81 -17.39 21.56 -0.23
N ASP A 82 -16.08 21.44 -0.47
CA ASP A 82 -15.12 22.47 -0.11
C ASP A 82 -15.38 23.78 -0.85
N THR A 83 -15.52 24.88 -0.11
CA THR A 83 -15.83 26.24 -0.63
C THR A 83 -14.63 27.18 -0.56
N THR A 84 -13.45 26.71 -0.13
CA THR A 84 -12.24 27.54 -0.07
C THR A 84 -11.82 27.98 -1.47
N ASP A 85 -10.96 29.01 -1.54
CA ASP A 85 -10.44 29.50 -2.81
C ASP A 85 -9.68 28.42 -3.58
N PHE A 86 -9.70 28.52 -4.91
CA PHE A 86 -8.80 27.75 -5.76
C PHE A 86 -7.35 28.16 -5.53
N VAL A 87 -6.45 27.20 -5.68
CA VAL A 87 -5.02 27.47 -5.60
C VAL A 87 -4.48 27.94 -6.95
N ASP A 88 -3.34 28.59 -6.92
CA ASP A 88 -2.58 29.00 -8.11
C ASP A 88 -1.91 27.80 -8.79
N GLN A 89 -1.23 28.06 -9.91
CA GLN A 89 -0.56 27.01 -10.70
C GLN A 89 0.52 26.28 -9.88
N THR A 90 1.21 26.97 -8.97
CA THR A 90 2.20 26.34 -8.07
C THR A 90 1.53 25.41 -7.08
N GLY A 91 0.41 25.83 -6.49
CA GLY A 91 -0.40 24.99 -5.61
C GLY A 91 -0.96 23.75 -6.30
N ILE A 92 -1.39 23.86 -7.58
CA ILE A 92 -1.82 22.72 -8.38
C ILE A 92 -0.66 21.73 -8.53
N GLN A 93 0.54 22.19 -8.89
CA GLN A 93 1.72 21.32 -9.05
C GLN A 93 2.10 20.63 -7.73
N HIS A 94 2.09 21.35 -6.61
CA HIS A 94 2.35 20.77 -5.31
C HIS A 94 1.32 19.71 -4.95
N PHE A 95 0.03 19.99 -5.18
CA PHE A 95 -1.03 19.02 -4.92
C PHE A 95 -0.89 17.75 -5.78
N MET A 96 -0.62 17.91 -7.08
CA MET A 96 -0.38 16.78 -7.98
C MET A 96 0.81 15.93 -7.52
N THR A 97 1.90 16.57 -7.08
CA THR A 97 3.08 15.89 -6.55
C THR A 97 2.73 15.11 -5.29
N MET A 98 2.00 15.73 -4.35
CA MET A 98 1.56 15.07 -3.12
C MET A 98 0.71 13.83 -3.42
N ILE A 99 -0.29 13.96 -4.29
CA ILE A 99 -1.17 12.86 -4.65
C ILE A 99 -0.39 11.73 -5.35
N GLY A 100 0.52 12.07 -6.27
CA GLY A 100 1.36 11.07 -6.93
C GLY A 100 2.25 10.29 -5.96
N GLN A 101 2.86 10.97 -4.99
CA GLN A 101 3.67 10.33 -3.96
C GLN A 101 2.82 9.44 -3.03
N LEU A 102 1.62 9.88 -2.66
CA LEU A 102 0.70 9.09 -1.84
C LEU A 102 0.16 7.86 -2.61
N GLN A 103 -0.14 7.98 -3.90
CA GLN A 103 -0.54 6.85 -4.75
C GLN A 103 0.57 5.80 -4.84
N TRP A 104 1.81 6.24 -5.01
CA TRP A 104 2.95 5.31 -4.98
C TRP A 104 3.10 4.64 -3.62
N LEU A 105 2.85 5.35 -2.55
CA LEU A 105 2.90 4.82 -1.20
C LEU A 105 1.85 3.71 -0.96
N VAL A 106 0.65 3.85 -1.53
CA VAL A 106 -0.37 2.79 -1.53
C VAL A 106 0.16 1.53 -2.22
N ALA A 107 0.80 1.69 -3.40
CA ALA A 107 1.40 0.57 -4.12
C ALA A 107 2.55 -0.11 -3.35
N LEU A 108 3.19 0.60 -2.42
CA LEU A 108 4.22 0.07 -1.52
C LEU A 108 3.67 -0.59 -0.24
N GLY A 109 2.35 -0.81 -0.16
CA GLY A 109 1.72 -1.54 0.94
C GLY A 109 1.03 -0.68 2.01
N ARG A 110 0.86 0.63 1.79
CA ARG A 110 0.08 1.50 2.69
C ARG A 110 -1.38 1.56 2.25
N PHE A 111 -2.03 0.40 2.28
CA PHE A 111 -3.40 0.23 1.77
C PHE A 111 -4.45 1.01 2.56
N GLU A 112 -4.20 1.28 3.83
CA GLU A 112 -5.11 1.98 4.72
C GLU A 112 -5.41 3.43 4.28
N ILE A 113 -4.56 4.02 3.46
CA ILE A 113 -4.82 5.37 2.91
C ILE A 113 -5.46 5.35 1.53
N LEU A 114 -5.70 4.18 0.92
CA LEU A 114 -6.15 4.04 -0.47
C LEU A 114 -7.40 4.89 -0.75
N VAL A 115 -8.45 4.72 0.03
CA VAL A 115 -9.74 5.43 -0.16
C VAL A 115 -9.52 6.95 -0.09
N HIS A 116 -8.76 7.42 0.90
CA HIS A 116 -8.50 8.84 1.10
C HIS A 116 -7.72 9.46 -0.07
N VAL A 117 -6.69 8.75 -0.56
CA VAL A 117 -5.87 9.19 -1.69
C VAL A 117 -6.68 9.18 -2.98
N MET A 118 -7.50 8.17 -3.22
CA MET A 118 -8.36 8.09 -4.40
C MET A 118 -9.43 9.19 -4.40
N THR A 119 -10.04 9.48 -3.25
CA THR A 119 -10.97 10.60 -3.09
C THR A 119 -10.29 11.93 -3.43
N MET A 120 -9.13 12.19 -2.83
CA MET A 120 -8.38 13.43 -3.09
C MET A 120 -7.89 13.54 -4.53
N SER A 121 -7.60 12.42 -5.20
CA SER A 121 -7.12 12.42 -6.59
C SER A 121 -8.12 12.98 -7.60
N ARG A 122 -9.40 13.04 -7.25
CA ARG A 122 -10.47 13.61 -8.08
C ARG A 122 -10.32 15.12 -8.29
N PHE A 123 -9.63 15.81 -7.40
CA PHE A 123 -9.49 17.27 -7.40
C PHE A 123 -8.19 17.77 -8.02
N ARG A 124 -7.42 16.92 -8.72
CA ARG A 124 -6.08 17.27 -9.25
C ARG A 124 -6.06 18.41 -10.25
N ILE A 125 -7.12 18.59 -11.03
CA ILE A 125 -7.18 19.62 -12.09
C ILE A 125 -7.42 21.00 -11.48
N ALA A 126 -8.28 21.09 -10.48
CA ALA A 126 -8.68 22.36 -9.86
C ALA A 126 -8.78 22.20 -8.34
N PRO A 127 -7.67 21.98 -7.64
CA PRO A 127 -7.68 21.86 -6.19
C PRO A 127 -7.96 23.21 -5.53
N ARG A 128 -8.60 23.13 -4.36
CA ARG A 128 -8.82 24.27 -3.47
C ARG A 128 -7.82 24.22 -2.30
N LYS A 129 -7.70 25.33 -1.55
CA LYS A 129 -6.84 25.40 -0.36
C LYS A 129 -7.16 24.27 0.64
N GLY A 130 -8.44 24.02 0.90
CA GLY A 130 -8.86 22.93 1.78
C GLY A 130 -8.49 21.53 1.27
N HIS A 131 -8.35 21.32 -0.05
CA HIS A 131 -7.83 20.06 -0.58
C HIS A 131 -6.33 19.89 -0.28
N ILE A 132 -5.55 20.98 -0.34
CA ILE A 132 -4.14 20.97 0.06
C ILE A 132 -4.00 20.62 1.55
N ASP A 133 -4.83 21.23 2.41
CA ASP A 133 -4.79 20.98 3.85
C ASP A 133 -5.11 19.53 4.18
N ARG A 134 -6.07 18.91 3.49
CA ARG A 134 -6.38 17.48 3.60
C ARG A 134 -5.22 16.60 3.14
N ALA A 135 -4.58 16.94 2.03
CA ALA A 135 -3.39 16.22 1.57
C ALA A 135 -2.24 16.34 2.57
N LYS A 136 -2.00 17.54 3.14
CA LYS A 136 -1.03 17.76 4.23
C LYS A 136 -1.37 16.92 5.47
N ARG A 137 -2.67 16.76 5.80
CA ARG A 137 -3.10 15.91 6.90
C ARG A 137 -2.75 14.44 6.66
N ILE A 138 -2.98 13.92 5.43
CA ILE A 138 -2.57 12.55 5.07
C ILE A 138 -1.05 12.40 5.21
N TYR A 139 -0.25 13.38 4.79
CA TYR A 139 1.21 13.38 5.01
C TYR A 139 1.58 13.29 6.48
N GLY A 140 0.90 14.05 7.32
CA GLY A 140 1.12 14.05 8.76
C GLY A 140 0.79 12.68 9.41
N TYR A 141 -0.28 12.03 8.95
CA TYR A 141 -0.61 10.66 9.35
C TYR A 141 0.49 9.68 8.92
N ILE A 142 0.95 9.75 7.67
CA ILE A 142 2.01 8.90 7.15
C ILE A 142 3.33 9.12 7.89
N ALA A 143 3.69 10.36 8.21
CA ALA A 143 4.89 10.66 8.99
C ALA A 143 4.82 10.07 10.41
N ALA A 144 3.65 10.14 11.06
CA ALA A 144 3.41 9.56 12.38
C ALA A 144 3.46 8.03 12.37
N THR A 145 3.03 7.39 11.28
CA THR A 145 2.94 5.93 11.14
C THR A 145 4.01 5.34 10.23
N ARG A 146 5.15 6.00 10.08
CA ARG A 146 6.21 5.64 9.12
C ARG A 146 6.79 4.24 9.27
N ASN A 147 6.61 3.61 10.43
CA ASN A 147 7.13 2.28 10.72
C ASN A 147 6.11 1.16 10.40
N TYR A 148 4.93 1.48 9.88
CA TYR A 148 3.99 0.46 9.46
C TYR A 148 4.54 -0.32 8.27
N ALA A 149 4.37 -1.63 8.32
CA ALA A 149 4.88 -2.57 7.34
C ALA A 149 3.89 -3.71 7.14
N VAL A 150 3.85 -4.26 5.94
CA VAL A 150 3.14 -5.50 5.63
C VAL A 150 3.99 -6.66 6.13
N ARG A 151 3.39 -7.57 6.88
CA ARG A 151 4.02 -8.80 7.35
C ARG A 151 3.52 -9.99 6.56
N TYR A 152 4.46 -10.77 6.03
CA TYR A 152 4.17 -11.95 5.22
C TYR A 152 4.26 -13.18 6.13
N ARG A 153 3.13 -13.60 6.66
CA ARG A 153 3.03 -14.81 7.47
C ARG A 153 2.85 -16.02 6.56
N THR A 154 3.53 -17.10 6.86
CA THR A 154 3.42 -18.38 6.16
C THR A 154 2.43 -19.33 6.83
N GLU A 155 2.01 -19.03 8.04
CA GLU A 155 1.03 -19.78 8.79
C GLU A 155 -0.38 -19.29 8.46
N GLU A 156 -1.32 -20.20 8.35
CA GLU A 156 -2.74 -19.85 8.20
C GLU A 156 -3.23 -19.13 9.46
N PRO A 157 -3.99 -18.03 9.32
CA PRO A 157 -4.56 -17.35 10.46
C PRO A 157 -5.55 -18.27 11.20
N ASP A 158 -5.49 -18.28 12.53
CA ASP A 158 -6.48 -18.98 13.36
C ASP A 158 -7.75 -18.12 13.51
N TYR A 159 -8.81 -18.53 12.84
CA TYR A 159 -10.14 -17.91 12.90
C TYR A 159 -11.10 -18.60 13.87
N SER A 160 -10.65 -19.58 14.64
CA SER A 160 -11.51 -20.35 15.56
C SER A 160 -12.24 -19.50 16.61
N HIS A 161 -11.70 -18.29 16.87
CA HIS A 161 -12.29 -17.32 17.79
C HIS A 161 -13.39 -16.44 17.17
N LEU A 162 -13.56 -16.49 15.84
CA LEU A 162 -14.60 -15.74 15.16
C LEU A 162 -15.89 -16.55 15.06
N PRO A 163 -17.07 -15.92 15.20
CA PRO A 163 -18.33 -16.62 14.99
C PRO A 163 -18.45 -17.07 13.54
N ASP A 164 -18.88 -18.33 13.35
CA ASP A 164 -19.19 -18.87 12.03
C ASP A 164 -20.54 -18.29 11.56
N LEU A 165 -20.48 -17.21 10.81
CA LEU A 165 -21.66 -16.53 10.27
C LEU A 165 -22.11 -17.27 8.99
N LYS A 166 -23.10 -18.13 9.14
CA LYS A 166 -23.80 -18.73 8.00
C LYS A 166 -24.89 -17.77 7.51
N TYR A 167 -24.72 -17.24 6.32
CA TYR A 167 -25.74 -16.45 5.66
C TYR A 167 -26.71 -17.40 4.92
N ASP A 168 -27.99 -17.25 5.19
CA ASP A 168 -29.03 -17.90 4.38
C ASP A 168 -29.23 -17.11 3.09
N LEU A 169 -28.69 -17.62 2.01
CA LEU A 169 -28.81 -17.03 0.66
C LEU A 169 -30.03 -17.53 -0.13
N SER A 170 -30.87 -18.39 0.45
CA SER A 170 -32.04 -18.96 -0.24
C SER A 170 -33.01 -17.88 -0.74
N SER A 171 -33.08 -16.73 -0.08
CA SER A 171 -33.90 -15.58 -0.48
C SER A 171 -33.18 -14.58 -1.40
N SER A 172 -31.91 -14.80 -1.74
CA SER A 172 -31.16 -13.95 -2.66
C SER A 172 -31.65 -14.09 -4.10
N VAL A 173 -31.42 -13.06 -4.95
CA VAL A 173 -31.79 -13.07 -6.38
C VAL A 173 -31.13 -14.26 -7.13
N TYR A 174 -30.00 -14.74 -6.64
CA TYR A 174 -29.23 -15.85 -7.24
C TYR A 174 -29.47 -17.19 -6.57
N GLY A 175 -30.25 -17.27 -5.48
CA GLY A 175 -30.46 -18.49 -4.70
C GLY A 175 -29.17 -18.98 -4.02
N GLU A 176 -29.16 -20.23 -3.60
CA GLU A 176 -27.93 -20.91 -3.17
C GLU A 176 -27.10 -21.27 -4.40
N VAL A 177 -25.98 -20.61 -4.58
CA VAL A 177 -25.03 -20.91 -5.66
C VAL A 177 -23.90 -21.73 -5.07
N GLU A 178 -23.83 -23.01 -5.40
CA GLU A 178 -22.63 -23.80 -5.18
C GLU A 178 -21.65 -23.56 -6.33
N GLU A 179 -20.50 -22.94 -6.02
CA GLU A 179 -19.42 -22.85 -6.98
C GLU A 179 -18.83 -24.23 -7.26
N GLN A 180 -18.96 -24.68 -8.50
CA GLN A 180 -18.33 -25.93 -8.95
C GLN A 180 -17.00 -25.62 -9.61
N ILE A 181 -15.94 -26.27 -9.13
CA ILE A 181 -14.63 -26.20 -9.78
C ILE A 181 -14.76 -26.87 -11.16
N PRO A 182 -14.36 -26.19 -12.27
CA PRO A 182 -14.33 -26.78 -13.59
C PRO A 182 -13.56 -28.10 -13.57
N LYS A 183 -14.08 -29.14 -14.26
CA LYS A 183 -13.50 -30.50 -14.25
C LYS A 183 -12.08 -30.58 -14.81
N ASP A 184 -11.65 -29.57 -15.54
CA ASP A 184 -10.32 -29.44 -16.15
C ASP A 184 -9.33 -28.66 -15.28
N MET A 185 -9.78 -28.13 -14.14
CA MET A 185 -8.89 -27.47 -13.16
C MET A 185 -8.36 -28.50 -12.15
N PRO A 186 -7.06 -28.45 -11.81
CA PRO A 186 -6.53 -29.25 -10.71
C PRO A 186 -7.19 -28.82 -9.38
N GLU A 187 -7.42 -29.76 -8.49
CA GLU A 187 -7.93 -29.46 -7.16
C GLU A 187 -7.04 -28.44 -6.44
N PRO A 188 -7.62 -27.38 -5.82
CA PRO A 188 -6.84 -26.40 -5.09
C PRO A 188 -6.10 -27.06 -3.92
N LEU A 189 -4.83 -26.68 -3.73
CA LEU A 189 -3.95 -27.18 -2.66
C LEU A 189 -4.35 -26.68 -1.26
N GLY A 190 -5.64 -26.61 -0.97
CA GLY A 190 -6.18 -26.18 0.32
C GLY A 190 -7.60 -25.63 0.18
N LYS A 191 -8.27 -25.42 1.30
CA LYS A 191 -9.58 -24.77 1.29
C LYS A 191 -9.39 -23.29 0.89
N PRO A 192 -10.16 -22.77 -0.08
CA PRO A 192 -10.12 -21.36 -0.39
C PRO A 192 -10.57 -20.58 0.84
N VAL A 193 -9.71 -19.71 1.38
CA VAL A 193 -10.06 -18.80 2.45
C VAL A 193 -10.50 -17.50 1.80
N VAL A 194 -11.81 -17.26 1.77
CA VAL A 194 -12.36 -15.97 1.35
C VAL A 194 -12.29 -15.03 2.53
N HIS A 195 -11.42 -14.02 2.45
CA HIS A 195 -11.40 -12.91 3.38
C HIS A 195 -12.46 -11.91 2.97
N THR A 196 -13.55 -11.82 3.69
CA THR A 196 -14.55 -10.76 3.59
C THR A 196 -14.22 -9.60 4.51
#